data_7bf9b791368bc56c18856aeafbb65aa6
#
_entry.id   7bf9b791368bc56c18856aeafbb65aa6
#
_cell.length_a   1.000
_cell.length_b   1.000
_cell.length_c   1.000
_cell.angle_alpha   90.00
_cell.angle_beta   90.00
_cell.angle_gamma   90.00
#
_symmetry.space_group_name_H-M   'P 1'
#
loop_
_entity.id
_entity.type
_entity.pdbx_description
1 polymer ?
#
loop_
_entity_poly.entity_id
_entity_poly.type
_entity_poly.pdbx_seq_one_letter_code
_entity_poly.pdbx_strand_id
1 'polypeptide(L)'
;LRLRNHMKPKRTHHNTSPDPKTAADDLMKMMFTQAKAQFGSAIKSHWFYNGDLCPACLQREIGVVKFKGKDALAINAFVYRERSVLIGYYLCGTCAEYIHAEAKKNPYKQTPMHADIESNLIAAYHKHLMSLDA
;
A
#
# COMPACT_ATOMS: atom_id res chain seq x y z
N LEU A 1 7.15 -6.51 -1.88
CA LEU A 1 6.54 -6.87 -0.61
C LEU A 1 5.06 -6.55 -0.65
N ARG A 2 4.23 -7.53 -0.45
CA ARG A 2 2.81 -7.30 -0.52
C ARG A 2 2.15 -7.89 0.69
N LEU A 3 1.54 -7.08 1.51
CA LEU A 3 0.81 -7.53 2.66
C LEU A 3 -0.65 -7.24 2.41
N ARG A 4 -1.47 -8.24 2.60
CA ARG A 4 -2.86 -8.06 2.42
C ARG A 4 -3.50 -7.90 3.77
N ASN A 5 -4.12 -6.81 4.00
CA ASN A 5 -4.79 -6.57 5.24
C ASN A 5 -6.24 -6.25 4.98
N HIS A 6 -7.16 -7.03 5.49
CA HIS A 6 -8.54 -6.68 5.40
C HIS A 6 -8.94 -6.22 6.77
N MET A 7 -9.51 -5.07 6.81
CA MET A 7 -9.86 -4.47 8.04
C MET A 7 -10.98 -5.19 8.64
N LYS A 8 -10.68 -6.24 9.40
CA LYS A 8 -11.67 -6.94 10.02
C LYS A 8 -12.10 -6.20 11.19
N PRO A 9 -13.22 -5.78 11.36
CA PRO A 9 -13.64 -5.01 12.47
C PRO A 9 -13.54 -5.85 13.67
N LYS A 10 -12.81 -5.43 14.59
CA LYS A 10 -12.64 -6.11 15.67
C LYS A 10 -13.78 -5.74 16.46
N ARG A 11 -14.40 -6.48 17.05
CA ARG A 11 -15.43 -6.26 17.84
C ARG A 11 -15.12 -5.54 18.99
N THR A 12 -14.93 -4.41 19.09
CA THR A 12 -14.61 -3.79 20.24
C THR A 12 -15.85 -3.23 20.67
N HIS A 13 -16.00 -3.13 21.79
CA HIS A 13 -17.19 -2.71 22.25
C HIS A 13 -17.20 -1.28 22.35
N HIS A 14 -16.19 -0.64 22.11
CA HIS A 14 -16.20 0.74 22.36
C HIS A 14 -16.57 1.47 21.23
N ASN A 15 -16.79 0.90 20.29
CA ASN A 15 -17.21 1.56 19.22
C ASN A 15 -16.50 2.71 18.77
N THR A 16 -15.46 3.00 19.19
CA THR A 16 -14.72 4.04 18.64
C THR A 16 -13.92 3.38 17.60
N SER A 17 -14.31 3.40 16.39
CA SER A 17 -13.48 2.97 15.32
C SER A 17 -12.33 3.90 15.24
N PRO A 18 -11.13 3.45 15.04
CA PRO A 18 -10.00 4.36 14.89
C PRO A 18 -10.19 5.18 13.64
N ASP A 19 -9.74 6.40 13.65
CA ASP A 19 -9.71 7.23 12.49
C ASP A 19 -9.01 6.45 11.39
N PRO A 20 -9.54 6.40 10.17
CA PRO A 20 -8.91 5.66 9.09
C PRO A 20 -7.46 6.07 8.84
N LYS A 21 -7.16 7.35 9.02
CA LYS A 21 -5.81 7.81 8.82
C LYS A 21 -4.89 7.25 9.90
N THR A 22 -5.34 7.19 11.14
CA THR A 22 -4.55 6.64 12.23
C THR A 22 -4.34 5.14 12.04
N ALA A 23 -5.38 4.45 11.59
CA ALA A 23 -5.27 3.02 11.34
C ALA A 23 -4.26 2.74 10.22
N ALA A 24 -4.27 3.56 9.17
CA ALA A 24 -3.31 3.41 8.08
C ALA A 24 -1.89 3.69 8.55
N ASP A 25 -1.71 4.71 9.38
CA ASP A 25 -0.39 5.03 9.92
C ASP A 25 0.14 3.90 10.80
N ASP A 26 -0.71 3.33 11.65
CA ASP A 26 -0.30 2.24 12.52
C ASP A 26 0.07 1.00 11.70
N LEU A 27 -0.70 0.72 10.66
CA LEU A 27 -0.41 -0.40 9.80
C LEU A 27 0.89 -0.19 9.05
N MET A 28 1.14 1.03 8.59
CA MET A 28 2.37 1.35 7.90
C MET A 28 3.57 1.19 8.81
N LYS A 29 3.45 1.57 10.08
CA LYS A 29 4.53 1.38 11.05
C LYS A 29 4.81 -0.10 11.25
N MET A 30 3.78 -0.92 11.31
CA MET A 30 3.94 -2.34 11.45
C MET A 30 4.64 -2.93 10.23
N MET A 31 4.24 -2.52 9.03
CA MET A 31 4.85 -2.98 7.80
C MET A 31 6.31 -2.53 7.73
N PHE A 32 6.60 -1.32 8.17
CA PHE A 32 7.97 -0.81 8.19
C PHE A 32 8.83 -1.65 9.13
N THR A 33 8.32 -1.97 10.31
CA THR A 33 9.06 -2.79 11.28
C THR A 33 9.36 -4.17 10.70
N GLN A 34 8.37 -4.79 10.07
CA GLN A 34 8.56 -6.10 9.46
C GLN A 34 9.55 -6.05 8.31
N ALA A 35 9.45 -5.03 7.48
CA ALA A 35 10.33 -4.90 6.33
C ALA A 35 11.76 -4.62 6.77
N LYS A 36 11.94 -3.82 7.82
CA LYS A 36 13.27 -3.53 8.31
C LYS A 36 13.92 -4.77 8.89
N ALA A 37 13.12 -5.63 9.56
CA ALA A 37 13.64 -6.88 10.07
C ALA A 37 14.07 -7.81 8.94
N GLN A 38 13.37 -7.75 7.81
CA GLN A 38 13.67 -8.61 6.69
C GLN A 38 14.77 -8.07 5.77
N PHE A 39 14.79 -6.77 5.52
CA PHE A 39 15.71 -6.18 4.56
C PHE A 39 16.82 -5.35 5.20
N GLY A 40 16.79 -5.15 6.48
CA GLY A 40 17.89 -4.49 7.20
C GLY A 40 18.10 -3.06 6.77
N SER A 41 19.34 -2.72 6.47
CA SER A 41 19.68 -1.34 6.17
C SER A 41 19.19 -0.85 4.81
N ALA A 42 18.58 -1.74 4.02
CA ALA A 42 17.99 -1.30 2.76
C ALA A 42 16.79 -0.40 2.98
N ILE A 43 16.24 -0.37 4.20
CA ILE A 43 15.09 0.47 4.51
C ILE A 43 15.45 1.36 5.69
N LYS A 44 15.42 2.66 5.48
CA LYS A 44 15.69 3.63 6.54
C LYS A 44 14.49 4.46 6.91
N SER A 45 13.50 4.54 6.04
CA SER A 45 12.30 5.31 6.31
C SER A 45 11.12 4.71 5.57
N HIS A 46 9.94 5.25 5.80
CA HIS A 46 8.75 4.79 5.10
C HIS A 46 7.90 6.01 4.71
N TRP A 47 7.11 5.84 3.66
CA TRP A 47 6.18 6.87 3.20
C TRP A 47 4.92 6.17 2.70
N PHE A 48 3.78 6.72 3.05
CA PHE A 48 2.52 6.17 2.59
C PHE A 48 1.96 7.09 1.53
N TYR A 49 1.65 6.53 0.36
CA TYR A 49 1.09 7.32 -0.74
C TYR A 49 -0.27 7.84 -0.31
N ASN A 50 -0.44 9.14 -0.39
CA ASN A 50 -1.67 9.78 0.08
C ASN A 50 -2.48 10.42 -1.04
N GLY A 51 -2.24 10.08 -2.27
CA GLY A 51 -3.05 10.57 -3.37
C GLY A 51 -4.43 9.93 -3.36
N ASP A 52 -5.38 10.59 -4.01
CA ASP A 52 -6.75 10.09 -4.07
C ASP A 52 -6.93 9.05 -5.17
N LEU A 53 -6.11 9.10 -6.19
CA LEU A 53 -6.25 8.20 -7.32
C LEU A 53 -5.36 6.97 -7.15
N CYS A 54 -5.86 5.85 -7.63
CA CYS A 54 -5.12 4.59 -7.60
C CYS A 54 -3.77 4.74 -8.31
N PRO A 55 -2.67 4.38 -7.68
CA PRO A 55 -1.36 4.53 -8.32
C PRO A 55 -1.11 3.57 -9.48
N ALA A 56 -2.00 2.61 -9.70
CA ALA A 56 -1.85 1.71 -10.82
C ALA A 56 -2.48 2.29 -12.09
N CYS A 57 -3.71 2.75 -12.02
CA CYS A 57 -4.40 3.23 -13.21
C CYS A 57 -4.48 4.74 -13.31
N LEU A 58 -4.31 5.45 -12.21
CA LEU A 58 -4.40 6.92 -12.14
C LEU A 58 -5.72 7.46 -12.67
N GLN A 59 -6.76 6.66 -12.65
CA GLN A 59 -8.06 7.04 -13.15
C GLN A 59 -9.17 6.86 -12.14
N ARG A 60 -9.12 5.81 -11.34
CA ARG A 60 -10.15 5.52 -10.36
C ARG A 60 -9.66 5.83 -8.97
N GLU A 61 -10.61 6.20 -8.12
CA GLU A 61 -10.28 6.47 -6.74
C GLU A 61 -9.97 5.18 -6.00
N ILE A 62 -9.14 5.28 -4.99
CA ILE A 62 -8.83 4.15 -4.12
C ILE A 62 -10.12 3.74 -3.40
N GLY A 63 -10.38 2.47 -3.34
CA GLY A 63 -11.61 1.96 -2.74
C GLY A 63 -11.44 0.60 -2.12
N VAL A 64 -12.54 0.10 -1.56
CA VAL A 64 -12.53 -1.20 -0.91
C VAL A 64 -12.71 -2.31 -1.91
N VAL A 65 -12.29 -3.50 -1.54
CA VAL A 65 -12.51 -4.71 -2.32
C VAL A 65 -13.24 -5.69 -1.42
N LYS A 66 -13.85 -6.70 -2.01
CA LYS A 66 -14.50 -7.74 -1.23
C LYS A 66 -13.50 -8.84 -0.92
N PHE A 67 -13.42 -9.20 0.34
CA PHE A 67 -12.56 -10.28 0.77
C PHE A 67 -13.39 -11.14 1.71
N LYS A 68 -13.66 -12.37 1.33
CA LYS A 68 -14.51 -13.29 2.10
C LYS A 68 -15.85 -12.64 2.43
N GLY A 69 -16.41 -11.94 1.45
CA GLY A 69 -17.73 -11.33 1.60
C GLY A 69 -17.76 -10.03 2.38
N LYS A 70 -16.63 -9.54 2.84
CA LYS A 70 -16.58 -8.29 3.59
C LYS A 70 -15.75 -7.24 2.88
N ASP A 71 -16.07 -5.99 3.15
CA ASP A 71 -15.31 -4.90 2.56
C ASP A 71 -13.92 -4.86 3.21
N ALA A 72 -12.93 -4.61 2.42
CA ALA A 72 -11.54 -4.57 2.89
C ALA A 72 -10.73 -3.62 2.05
N LEU A 73 -9.59 -3.21 2.58
CA LEU A 73 -8.62 -2.43 1.82
C LEU A 73 -7.39 -3.31 1.65
N ALA A 74 -6.87 -3.35 0.44
CA ALA A 74 -5.66 -4.12 0.18
C ALA A 74 -4.49 -3.17 0.24
N ILE A 75 -3.70 -3.28 1.30
CA ILE A 75 -2.52 -2.44 1.44
C ILE A 75 -1.33 -3.21 0.91
N ASN A 76 -0.50 -2.52 0.15
CA ASN A 76 0.68 -3.08 -0.45
C ASN A 76 1.86 -2.18 -0.16
N ALA A 77 3.05 -2.68 -0.35
CA ALA A 77 4.24 -1.86 -0.19
C ALA A 77 5.35 -2.37 -1.08
N PHE A 78 6.27 -1.49 -1.44
CA PHE A 78 7.49 -1.91 -2.11
C PHE A 78 8.66 -1.09 -1.59
N VAL A 79 9.87 -1.60 -1.75
CA VAL A 79 11.06 -0.93 -1.31
C VAL A 79 11.67 -0.16 -2.46
N TYR A 80 11.72 1.17 -2.33
CA TYR A 80 12.37 2.01 -3.30
C TYR A 80 13.84 2.09 -2.89
N ARG A 81 14.65 1.23 -3.46
CA ARG A 81 16.01 1.00 -2.97
C ARG A 81 16.94 2.19 -3.10
N GLU A 82 16.77 2.99 -4.14
CA GLU A 82 17.63 4.15 -4.31
C GLU A 82 17.52 5.15 -3.17
N ARG A 83 16.40 5.19 -2.50
CA ARG A 83 16.18 6.10 -1.40
C ARG A 83 16.02 5.38 -0.06
N SER A 84 16.12 4.07 -0.06
CA SER A 84 15.98 3.26 1.15
C SER A 84 14.65 3.54 1.86
N VAL A 85 13.58 3.68 1.09
CA VAL A 85 12.27 3.98 1.64
C VAL A 85 11.28 2.87 1.31
N LEU A 86 10.46 2.52 2.28
CA LEU A 86 9.35 1.59 2.05
C LEU A 86 8.14 2.44 1.70
N ILE A 87 7.58 2.23 0.52
CA ILE A 87 6.42 2.99 0.07
C ILE A 87 5.19 2.11 0.16
N GLY A 88 4.23 2.53 0.99
CA GLY A 88 2.97 1.81 1.14
C GLY A 88 1.89 2.49 0.32
N TYR A 89 0.93 1.72 -0.13
CA TYR A 89 -0.13 2.25 -0.98
C TYR A 89 -1.35 1.36 -1.01
N TYR A 90 -2.49 1.96 -1.35
CA TYR A 90 -3.72 1.22 -1.63
C TYR A 90 -4.01 1.32 -3.13
N LEU A 91 -4.78 0.39 -3.62
CA LEU A 91 -5.21 0.38 -5.02
C LEU A 91 -6.73 0.56 -5.10
N CYS A 92 -7.23 0.92 -6.27
CA CYS A 92 -8.67 0.90 -6.49
C CYS A 92 -9.13 -0.56 -6.54
N GLY A 93 -10.42 -0.79 -6.35
CA GLY A 93 -10.95 -2.14 -6.32
C GLY A 93 -10.64 -2.95 -7.56
N THR A 94 -10.76 -2.34 -8.72
CA THR A 94 -10.52 -3.04 -9.98
C THR A 94 -9.07 -3.50 -10.10
N CYS A 95 -8.13 -2.61 -9.81
CA CYS A 95 -6.71 -2.96 -9.92
C CYS A 95 -6.31 -3.98 -8.85
N ALA A 96 -6.87 -3.85 -7.64
CA ALA A 96 -6.58 -4.79 -6.57
C ALA A 96 -7.06 -6.20 -6.93
N GLU A 97 -8.24 -6.29 -7.53
CA GLU A 97 -8.78 -7.58 -7.95
C GLU A 97 -7.93 -8.21 -9.06
N TYR A 98 -7.47 -7.40 -9.99
CA TYR A 98 -6.63 -7.88 -11.06
C TYR A 98 -5.33 -8.47 -10.49
N ILE A 99 -4.67 -7.74 -9.61
CA ILE A 99 -3.41 -8.20 -9.04
C ILE A 99 -3.64 -9.46 -8.19
N HIS A 100 -4.74 -9.50 -7.46
CA HIS A 100 -5.06 -10.66 -6.65
C HIS A 100 -5.27 -11.90 -7.53
N ALA A 101 -5.99 -11.75 -8.64
CA ALA A 101 -6.22 -12.86 -9.56
C ALA A 101 -4.93 -13.33 -10.20
N GLU A 102 -4.05 -12.39 -10.58
CA GLU A 102 -2.77 -12.77 -11.17
C GLU A 102 -1.86 -13.46 -10.15
N ALA A 103 -1.93 -13.05 -8.90
CA ALA A 103 -1.14 -13.69 -7.85
C ALA A 103 -1.56 -15.14 -7.61
N LYS A 104 -2.83 -15.46 -7.82
CA LYS A 104 -3.29 -16.83 -7.69
C LYS A 104 -2.72 -17.72 -8.79
N LYS A 105 -2.54 -17.15 -9.99
CA LYS A 105 -2.00 -17.92 -11.10
C LYS A 105 -0.49 -18.06 -11.00
N ASN A 106 0.17 -16.99 -10.64
CA ASN A 106 1.63 -16.97 -10.57
C ASN A 106 2.10 -16.16 -9.38
N PRO A 107 2.14 -16.76 -8.19
CA PRO A 107 2.42 -16.00 -6.96
C PRO A 107 3.78 -15.32 -6.93
N TYR A 108 4.73 -15.80 -7.70
CA TYR A 108 6.06 -15.23 -7.65
C TYR A 108 6.38 -14.34 -8.85
N LYS A 109 5.42 -14.11 -9.74
CA LYS A 109 5.69 -13.33 -10.92
C LYS A 109 5.05 -11.96 -10.79
N GLN A 110 5.81 -10.92 -11.06
CA GLN A 110 5.25 -9.58 -11.09
C GLN A 110 4.56 -9.35 -12.43
N THR A 111 3.48 -8.59 -12.41
CA THR A 111 2.76 -8.26 -13.63
C THR A 111 3.29 -6.94 -14.19
N PRO A 112 3.00 -6.60 -15.45
CA PRO A 112 3.33 -5.28 -15.97
C PRO A 112 2.72 -4.15 -15.14
N MET A 113 1.56 -4.40 -14.51
CA MET A 113 0.94 -3.41 -13.66
C MET A 113 1.82 -3.05 -12.46
N HIS A 114 2.60 -3.99 -11.95
CA HIS A 114 3.51 -3.70 -10.85
C HIS A 114 4.57 -2.68 -11.27
N ALA A 115 5.07 -2.76 -12.49
CA ALA A 115 6.03 -1.79 -12.98
C ALA A 115 5.41 -0.40 -13.09
N ASP A 116 4.17 -0.33 -13.53
CA ASP A 116 3.47 0.94 -13.61
C ASP A 116 3.22 1.53 -12.24
N ILE A 117 2.82 0.70 -11.27
CA ILE A 117 2.61 1.13 -9.91
C ILE A 117 3.90 1.73 -9.34
N GLU A 118 5.00 1.02 -9.48
CA GLU A 118 6.27 1.49 -8.93
C GLU A 118 6.70 2.81 -9.58
N SER A 119 6.58 2.91 -10.88
CA SER A 119 6.94 4.12 -11.59
C SER A 119 6.09 5.31 -11.13
N ASN A 120 4.80 5.10 -10.98
CA ASN A 120 3.89 6.16 -10.55
C ASN A 120 4.15 6.58 -9.11
N LEU A 121 4.45 5.61 -8.25
CA LEU A 121 4.74 5.90 -6.85
C LEU A 121 6.08 6.61 -6.69
N ILE A 122 7.07 6.23 -7.47
CA ILE A 122 8.37 6.91 -7.44
C ILE A 122 8.20 8.36 -7.85
N ALA A 123 7.43 8.61 -8.90
CA ALA A 123 7.16 9.98 -9.33
C ALA A 123 6.43 10.77 -8.24
N ALA A 124 5.45 10.14 -7.59
CA ALA A 124 4.72 10.80 -6.52
C ALA A 124 5.61 11.08 -5.30
N TYR A 125 6.53 10.16 -5.00
CA TYR A 125 7.44 10.35 -3.89
C TYR A 125 8.41 11.51 -4.16
N HIS A 126 8.93 11.61 -5.38
CA HIS A 126 9.79 12.73 -5.71
C HIS A 126 9.04 14.06 -5.62
N LYS A 127 7.77 14.06 -6.05
CA LYS A 127 6.96 15.26 -5.92
C LYS A 127 6.74 15.62 -4.45
N HIS A 128 6.55 14.61 -3.61
CA HIS A 128 6.40 14.81 -2.17
C HIS A 128 7.69 15.43 -1.59
N LEU A 129 8.85 14.91 -1.97
CA LEU A 129 10.12 15.45 -1.48
C LEU A 129 10.30 16.91 -1.91
N MET A 130 9.94 17.23 -3.13
CA MET A 130 10.04 18.61 -3.60
C MET A 130 9.11 19.53 -2.81
N SER A 131 7.97 19.06 -2.39
CA SER A 131 7.06 19.88 -1.61
C SER A 131 7.59 20.17 -0.22
N LEU A 132 8.47 19.33 0.30
CA LEU A 132 9.05 19.56 1.61
C LEU A 132 10.13 20.63 1.57
N ASP A 133 10.71 20.84 0.40
CA ASP A 133 11.75 21.86 0.25
C ASP A 133 11.18 23.23 -0.08
N ALA A 134 9.91 23.34 -0.31
CA ALA A 134 9.32 24.61 -0.71
C ALA A 134 9.13 25.57 0.47
#